data_1d73ee350e8934adb50b293878f6e87c
#
_entry.id   1d73ee350e8934adb50b293878f6e87c
#
_cell.length_a   1.000
_cell.length_b   1.000
_cell.length_c   1.000
_cell.angle_alpha   90.00
_cell.angle_beta   90.00
_cell.angle_gamma   90.00
#
_symmetry.space_group_name_H-M   'P 1'
#
loop_
_entity.id
_entity.type
_entity.pdbx_description
1 polymer ?
#
loop_
_entity_poly.entity_id
_entity_poly.type
_entity_poly.pdbx_seq_one_letter_code
_entity_poly.pdbx_strand_id
1 'polypeptide(L)'
;MGRKLSDRGVTLPVQDIYEQSATQLQRLGERLVLGDRVFKYCYNGAAALLAGYLVQGPAINTYDEDVVIPTSSTAGQNIVYATVHSTYGETLAVNALKDGYLCVGVAGTGSVLGLNYKIKSNTVALVTATTTITLYDNLVYALTAGQNTLCWVKNPYNGVVLLANTAIPIGIPAVPTTINYYSWVQTWGPCAAVAAGAITKGEDLISNDNGTVIVDDASSTKPRIGMAMQTFDSGDAGLIFLQICP
;
A
#
# COMPACT_ATOMS: atom_id res chain seq x y z
N MET A 1 16.04 8.22 24.40
CA MET A 1 16.59 9.60 24.29
C MET A 1 16.75 9.90 22.80
N GLY A 2 15.71 10.51 22.19
CA GLY A 2 15.64 10.73 20.73
C GLY A 2 16.72 11.73 20.28
N ARG A 3 17.48 11.35 19.29
CA ARG A 3 18.51 12.16 18.66
C ARG A 3 17.84 13.22 17.78
N LYS A 4 17.79 14.47 18.23
CA LYS A 4 17.36 15.59 17.39
C LYS A 4 18.42 15.85 16.31
N LEU A 5 18.12 15.47 15.08
CA LEU A 5 18.81 15.96 13.89
C LEU A 5 18.13 17.23 13.41
N SER A 6 18.32 18.34 14.12
CA SER A 6 17.93 19.65 13.65
C SER A 6 19.10 20.28 12.92
N ASP A 7 19.17 20.10 11.61
CA ASP A 7 19.80 21.11 10.78
C ASP A 7 19.27 21.06 9.35
N ARG A 8 18.87 22.23 8.80
CA ARG A 8 18.40 22.52 7.45
C ARG A 8 16.93 22.25 7.13
N GLY A 9 15.98 22.74 7.93
CA GLY A 9 14.58 22.91 7.46
C GLY A 9 13.80 21.62 7.15
N VAL A 10 14.30 20.47 7.57
CA VAL A 10 13.58 19.19 7.51
C VAL A 10 12.69 19.11 8.75
N THR A 11 11.37 19.11 8.55
CA THR A 11 10.45 18.75 9.63
C THR A 11 10.69 17.27 9.94
N LEU A 12 11.33 16.99 11.07
CA LEU A 12 11.54 15.62 11.53
C LEU A 12 10.17 14.99 11.83
N PRO A 13 9.96 13.71 11.46
CA PRO A 13 8.74 13.02 11.82
C PRO A 13 8.61 12.92 13.34
N VAL A 14 7.38 12.85 13.82
CA VAL A 14 7.09 12.64 15.25
C VAL A 14 7.63 11.28 15.72
N GLN A 15 7.76 10.31 14.78
CA GLN A 15 8.31 8.98 15.03
C GLN A 15 9.60 8.80 14.21
N ASP A 16 10.67 8.37 14.85
CA ASP A 16 11.93 8.03 14.17
C ASP A 16 11.75 6.82 13.26
N ILE A 17 12.57 6.71 12.20
CA ILE A 17 12.55 5.58 11.25
C ILE A 17 12.92 4.24 11.91
N TYR A 18 13.60 4.27 13.04
CA TYR A 18 13.98 3.11 13.82
C TYR A 18 13.08 2.85 15.04
N GLU A 19 11.91 3.46 15.06
CA GLU A 19 10.91 3.28 16.11
C GLU A 19 9.62 2.67 15.56
N GLN A 20 8.88 1.99 16.43
CA GLN A 20 7.52 1.54 16.18
C GLN A 20 6.57 2.08 17.26
N SER A 21 5.31 2.26 16.93
CA SER A 21 4.30 2.81 17.83
C SER A 21 2.99 2.03 17.75
N ALA A 22 2.34 1.78 18.88
CA ALA A 22 0.98 1.22 18.92
C ALA A 22 -0.07 2.27 18.54
N THR A 23 0.29 3.56 18.51
CA THR A 23 -0.60 4.67 18.15
C THR A 23 -0.15 5.26 16.82
N GLN A 24 -1.11 5.58 15.95
CA GLN A 24 -0.83 6.26 14.69
C GLN A 24 -0.33 7.68 14.95
N LEU A 25 0.92 7.97 14.60
CA LEU A 25 1.56 9.27 14.79
C LEU A 25 1.65 10.09 13.49
N GLN A 26 1.56 9.43 12.33
CA GLN A 26 1.62 10.03 10.99
C GLN A 26 0.47 9.50 10.13
N ARG A 27 0.24 10.12 8.97
CA ARG A 27 -0.71 9.59 7.99
C ARG A 27 -0.14 8.37 7.29
N LEU A 28 -0.98 7.35 7.06
CA LEU A 28 -0.57 6.19 6.29
C LEU A 28 -0.20 6.59 4.86
N GLY A 29 0.96 6.13 4.40
CA GLY A 29 1.55 6.53 3.12
C GLY A 29 2.27 7.88 3.15
N GLU A 30 2.39 8.54 4.30
CA GLU A 30 3.18 9.76 4.42
C GLU A 30 4.62 9.52 4.01
N ARG A 31 5.16 10.45 3.24
CA ARG A 31 6.52 10.36 2.67
C ARG A 31 7.50 11.11 3.54
N LEU A 32 8.58 10.44 3.88
CA LEU A 32 9.73 11.02 4.58
C LEU A 32 10.99 10.84 3.72
N VAL A 33 11.74 11.91 3.54
CA VAL A 33 13.03 11.90 2.82
C VAL A 33 14.16 12.18 3.81
N LEU A 34 15.12 11.27 3.89
CA LEU A 34 16.31 11.41 4.71
C LEU A 34 17.56 11.19 3.85
N GLY A 35 18.14 12.28 3.36
CA GLY A 35 19.26 12.23 2.42
C GLY A 35 18.83 11.59 1.09
N ASP A 36 19.45 10.48 0.77
CA ASP A 36 19.19 9.67 -0.44
C ASP A 36 18.16 8.56 -0.24
N ARG A 37 17.57 8.45 0.94
CA ARG A 37 16.58 7.43 1.30
C ARG A 37 15.18 8.02 1.41
N VAL A 38 14.18 7.26 0.94
CA VAL A 38 12.76 7.61 1.07
C VAL A 38 12.04 6.53 1.85
N PHE A 39 11.13 6.97 2.71
CA PHE A 39 10.32 6.11 3.57
C PHE A 39 8.84 6.44 3.43
N LYS A 40 7.99 5.44 3.69
CA LYS A 40 6.53 5.59 3.80
C LYS A 40 6.05 5.07 5.14
N TYR A 41 5.13 5.80 5.77
CA TYR A 41 4.54 5.40 7.03
C TYR A 41 3.47 4.33 6.82
N CYS A 42 3.51 3.24 7.60
CA CYS A 42 2.60 2.12 7.44
C CYS A 42 2.09 1.57 8.77
N TYR A 43 0.99 0.84 8.69
CA TYR A 43 0.42 0.03 9.76
C TYR A 43 0.65 -1.44 9.44
N ASN A 44 1.27 -2.16 10.38
CA ASN A 44 1.49 -3.59 10.27
C ASN A 44 0.18 -4.37 10.46
N GLY A 45 -0.05 -5.39 9.63
CA GLY A 45 -1.23 -6.25 9.68
C GLY A 45 -1.11 -7.43 10.65
N ALA A 46 -1.47 -8.60 10.17
CA ALA A 46 -1.72 -9.78 10.99
C ALA A 46 -0.47 -10.54 11.47
N ALA A 47 0.72 -10.23 10.99
CA ALA A 47 1.96 -10.91 11.38
C ALA A 47 3.08 -9.90 11.66
N ALA A 48 4.01 -10.25 12.54
CA ALA A 48 5.20 -9.41 12.77
C ALA A 48 6.04 -9.31 11.50
N LEU A 49 6.57 -8.11 11.23
CA LEU A 49 7.47 -7.86 10.12
C LEU A 49 8.92 -7.92 10.60
N LEU A 50 9.80 -8.34 9.72
CA LEU A 50 11.25 -8.40 9.97
C LEU A 50 11.96 -7.32 9.16
N ALA A 51 13.01 -6.73 9.74
CA ALA A 51 13.89 -5.84 9.01
C ALA A 51 14.61 -6.59 7.88
N GLY A 52 14.83 -5.94 6.74
CA GLY A 52 15.50 -6.53 5.59
C GLY A 52 14.61 -7.42 4.71
N TYR A 53 13.35 -7.64 5.06
CA TYR A 53 12.41 -8.39 4.24
C TYR A 53 11.45 -7.46 3.51
N LEU A 54 11.20 -7.74 2.23
CA LEU A 54 10.18 -7.02 1.45
C LEU A 54 8.80 -7.25 2.04
N VAL A 55 8.03 -6.20 2.07
CA VAL A 55 6.63 -6.22 2.49
C VAL A 55 5.71 -5.72 1.37
N GLN A 56 4.47 -6.18 1.41
CA GLN A 56 3.42 -5.80 0.47
C GLN A 56 2.23 -5.17 1.20
N GLY A 57 1.40 -4.48 0.45
CA GLY A 57 0.09 -4.03 0.93
C GLY A 57 -0.84 -5.20 1.24
N PRO A 58 -2.02 -4.94 1.81
CA PRO A 58 -3.05 -5.97 1.99
C PRO A 58 -3.39 -6.62 0.65
N ALA A 59 -3.73 -7.91 0.68
CA ALA A 59 -4.16 -8.62 -0.53
C ALA A 59 -5.33 -7.88 -1.20
N ILE A 60 -5.28 -7.79 -2.52
CA ILE A 60 -6.36 -7.21 -3.33
C ILE A 60 -7.41 -8.30 -3.50
N ASN A 61 -8.67 -7.97 -3.22
CA ASN A 61 -9.78 -8.86 -3.47
C ASN A 61 -10.28 -8.63 -4.92
N THR A 62 -10.39 -9.68 -5.72
CA THR A 62 -10.91 -9.61 -7.10
C THR A 62 -12.38 -9.15 -7.15
N TYR A 63 -13.09 -9.17 -6.04
CA TYR A 63 -14.49 -8.72 -5.94
C TYR A 63 -14.67 -7.25 -5.57
N ASP A 64 -13.56 -6.53 -5.42
CA ASP A 64 -13.53 -5.08 -5.28
C ASP A 64 -13.62 -4.37 -6.65
N GLU A 65 -13.83 -5.15 -7.73
CA GLU A 65 -14.10 -4.70 -9.09
C GLU A 65 -15.60 -4.79 -9.41
N ASP A 66 -16.05 -3.96 -10.35
CA ASP A 66 -17.44 -3.93 -10.88
C ASP A 66 -18.53 -3.87 -9.80
N VAL A 67 -18.22 -3.18 -8.71
CA VAL A 67 -19.15 -3.02 -7.61
C VAL A 67 -20.34 -2.16 -8.03
N VAL A 68 -21.54 -2.69 -7.81
CA VAL A 68 -22.79 -2.05 -8.25
C VAL A 68 -23.08 -0.81 -7.42
N ILE A 69 -23.50 0.26 -8.10
CA ILE A 69 -24.06 1.48 -7.50
C ILE A 69 -25.58 1.30 -7.35
N PRO A 70 -26.13 1.11 -6.15
CA PRO A 70 -27.56 0.91 -5.94
C PRO A 70 -28.36 2.22 -5.97
N THR A 71 -27.69 3.34 -5.70
CA THR A 71 -28.32 4.68 -5.64
C THR A 71 -27.42 5.68 -6.34
N SER A 72 -27.98 6.47 -7.23
CA SER A 72 -27.25 7.51 -7.96
C SER A 72 -26.71 8.59 -7.03
N SER A 73 -25.55 9.16 -7.40
CA SER A 73 -24.93 10.28 -6.73
C SER A 73 -24.78 11.44 -7.70
N THR A 74 -25.11 12.65 -7.27
CA THR A 74 -25.05 13.84 -8.14
C THR A 74 -23.67 14.48 -8.15
N ALA A 75 -23.33 15.17 -9.23
CA ALA A 75 -22.13 15.99 -9.30
C ALA A 75 -22.11 17.04 -8.17
N GLY A 76 -20.95 17.31 -7.61
CA GLY A 76 -20.77 18.22 -6.49
C GLY A 76 -20.98 17.59 -5.10
N GLN A 77 -21.48 16.36 -5.01
CA GLN A 77 -21.54 15.59 -3.76
C GLN A 77 -20.25 14.78 -3.56
N ASN A 78 -19.93 14.46 -2.31
CA ASN A 78 -18.79 13.62 -1.94
C ASN A 78 -19.21 12.25 -1.36
N ILE A 79 -20.44 11.83 -1.63
CA ILE A 79 -21.00 10.56 -1.14
C ILE A 79 -21.30 9.66 -2.33
N VAL A 80 -20.90 8.41 -2.22
CA VAL A 80 -21.20 7.35 -3.18
C VAL A 80 -21.74 6.14 -2.43
N TYR A 81 -22.70 5.45 -3.05
CA TYR A 81 -23.30 4.24 -2.51
C TYR A 81 -22.80 3.02 -3.31
N ALA A 82 -22.47 1.95 -2.63
CA ALA A 82 -21.94 0.73 -3.24
C ALA A 82 -22.49 -0.51 -2.56
N THR A 83 -22.85 -1.53 -3.33
CA THR A 83 -23.32 -2.81 -2.78
C THR A 83 -22.15 -3.79 -2.70
N VAL A 84 -21.82 -4.26 -1.49
CA VAL A 84 -20.77 -5.27 -1.28
C VAL A 84 -21.14 -6.56 -2.00
N HIS A 85 -20.20 -7.15 -2.74
CA HIS A 85 -20.45 -8.30 -3.61
C HIS A 85 -20.91 -9.55 -2.82
N SER A 86 -21.80 -10.35 -3.42
CA SER A 86 -22.46 -11.48 -2.77
C SER A 86 -21.61 -12.75 -2.64
N THR A 87 -20.63 -12.96 -3.52
CA THR A 87 -20.02 -14.28 -3.70
C THR A 87 -18.89 -14.59 -2.71
N TYR A 88 -18.28 -13.59 -2.07
CA TYR A 88 -17.13 -13.79 -1.19
C TYR A 88 -17.17 -12.95 0.09
N GLY A 89 -18.29 -12.89 0.68
CA GLY A 89 -18.54 -12.79 2.12
C GLY A 89 -17.67 -11.90 3.00
N GLU A 90 -16.88 -10.97 2.48
CA GLU A 90 -16.21 -10.01 3.33
C GLU A 90 -17.21 -8.98 3.85
N THR A 91 -17.42 -8.99 5.15
CA THR A 91 -18.02 -7.84 5.83
C THR A 91 -17.05 -6.68 5.69
N LEU A 92 -17.47 -5.62 5.02
CA LEU A 92 -16.70 -4.40 4.96
C LEU A 92 -16.81 -3.67 6.30
N ALA A 93 -15.74 -3.68 7.08
CA ALA A 93 -15.71 -2.97 8.36
C ALA A 93 -15.79 -1.45 8.16
N VAL A 94 -16.23 -0.73 9.18
CA VAL A 94 -16.20 0.74 9.17
C VAL A 94 -14.78 1.24 8.93
N ASN A 95 -14.62 2.18 7.99
CA ASN A 95 -13.33 2.77 7.61
C ASN A 95 -12.30 1.78 7.03
N ALA A 96 -12.70 0.57 6.63
CA ALA A 96 -11.79 -0.38 5.99
C ALA A 96 -11.17 0.15 4.68
N LEU A 97 -11.88 1.03 3.97
CA LEU A 97 -11.43 1.68 2.73
C LEU A 97 -10.78 3.05 2.97
N LYS A 98 -10.72 3.52 4.22
CA LYS A 98 -10.17 4.86 4.53
C LYS A 98 -8.79 5.05 3.96
N ASP A 99 -8.56 6.22 3.36
CA ASP A 99 -7.32 6.62 2.66
C ASP A 99 -6.94 5.72 1.46
N GLY A 100 -7.83 4.78 1.08
CA GLY A 100 -7.75 4.04 -0.16
C GLY A 100 -8.26 4.86 -1.35
N TYR A 101 -8.41 4.20 -2.48
CA TYR A 101 -8.83 4.84 -3.73
C TYR A 101 -10.04 4.11 -4.31
N LEU A 102 -10.92 4.89 -4.91
CA LEU A 102 -12.08 4.44 -5.68
C LEU A 102 -11.93 4.93 -7.10
N CYS A 103 -12.22 4.08 -8.08
CA CYS A 103 -12.35 4.51 -9.47
C CYS A 103 -13.70 4.07 -10.05
N VAL A 104 -14.14 4.75 -11.10
CA VAL A 104 -15.32 4.36 -11.88
C VAL A 104 -14.87 3.35 -12.94
N GLY A 105 -15.32 2.09 -12.80
CA GLY A 105 -14.88 0.95 -13.62
C GLY A 105 -15.61 0.84 -14.94
N VAL A 106 -16.92 1.03 -14.98
CA VAL A 106 -17.75 1.00 -16.19
C VAL A 106 -18.58 2.26 -16.26
N ALA A 107 -18.60 2.88 -17.42
CA ALA A 107 -19.48 3.98 -17.73
C ALA A 107 -20.62 3.46 -18.62
N GLY A 108 -21.85 3.58 -18.14
CA GLY A 108 -23.04 3.29 -18.98
C GLY A 108 -23.10 4.16 -20.22
N THR A 109 -23.02 5.47 -20.05
CA THR A 109 -22.89 6.48 -21.11
C THR A 109 -22.16 7.68 -20.55
N GLY A 110 -21.10 8.14 -21.24
CA GLY A 110 -20.43 9.41 -20.93
C GLY A 110 -19.02 9.31 -20.32
N SER A 111 -18.49 10.47 -19.94
CA SER A 111 -17.09 10.74 -19.63
C SER A 111 -16.67 10.40 -18.19
N VAL A 112 -17.29 9.42 -17.54
CA VAL A 112 -17.03 9.10 -16.11
C VAL A 112 -16.05 7.94 -15.92
N LEU A 113 -15.78 7.15 -16.97
CA LEU A 113 -14.86 6.03 -16.91
C LEU A 113 -13.44 6.51 -16.57
N GLY A 114 -12.82 5.83 -15.62
CA GLY A 114 -11.44 6.12 -15.19
C GLY A 114 -11.30 7.30 -14.23
N LEU A 115 -12.38 7.96 -13.83
CA LEU A 115 -12.33 8.93 -12.74
C LEU A 115 -11.95 8.23 -11.45
N ASN A 116 -11.01 8.80 -10.71
CA ASN A 116 -10.58 8.25 -9.43
C ASN A 116 -10.73 9.29 -8.31
N TYR A 117 -11.00 8.79 -7.13
CA TYR A 117 -11.21 9.59 -5.93
C TYR A 117 -10.55 8.95 -4.72
N LYS A 118 -10.06 9.76 -3.82
CA LYS A 118 -9.53 9.28 -2.54
C LYS A 118 -10.67 9.12 -1.54
N ILE A 119 -10.72 7.96 -0.86
CA ILE A 119 -11.77 7.61 0.09
C ILE A 119 -11.43 8.21 1.45
N LYS A 120 -12.38 8.95 2.03
CA LYS A 120 -12.27 9.53 3.37
C LYS A 120 -12.76 8.56 4.45
N SER A 121 -13.88 7.88 4.19
CA SER A 121 -14.48 6.92 5.12
C SER A 121 -15.47 6.02 4.39
N ASN A 122 -15.82 4.90 5.01
CA ASN A 122 -16.94 4.06 4.61
C ASN A 122 -17.71 3.58 5.85
N THR A 123 -19.02 3.34 5.69
CA THR A 123 -19.83 2.67 6.70
C THR A 123 -19.57 1.16 6.69
N VAL A 124 -19.91 0.48 7.80
CA VAL A 124 -19.95 -0.99 7.81
C VAL A 124 -21.01 -1.49 6.82
N ALA A 125 -20.72 -2.57 6.13
CA ALA A 125 -21.70 -3.29 5.32
C ALA A 125 -21.44 -4.79 5.38
N LEU A 126 -22.52 -5.55 5.56
CA LEU A 126 -22.51 -6.99 5.37
C LEU A 126 -22.50 -7.32 3.86
N VAL A 127 -22.26 -8.56 3.54
CA VAL A 127 -22.43 -9.11 2.19
C VAL A 127 -23.80 -8.74 1.63
N THR A 128 -23.86 -8.30 0.38
CA THR A 128 -25.05 -7.81 -0.31
C THR A 128 -25.67 -6.51 0.25
N ALA A 129 -25.13 -5.97 1.33
CA ALA A 129 -25.58 -4.72 1.88
C ALA A 129 -24.90 -3.51 1.21
N THR A 130 -25.55 -2.37 1.30
CA THR A 130 -25.01 -1.11 0.80
C THR A 130 -24.09 -0.46 1.82
N THR A 131 -22.88 -0.09 1.41
CA THR A 131 -22.01 0.82 2.13
C THR A 131 -22.17 2.24 1.60
N THR A 132 -22.04 3.21 2.48
CA THR A 132 -21.90 4.63 2.11
C THR A 132 -20.41 4.97 2.15
N ILE A 133 -19.86 5.40 1.03
CA ILE A 133 -18.48 5.84 0.91
C ILE A 133 -18.44 7.35 0.83
N THR A 134 -17.71 7.99 1.73
CA THR A 134 -17.44 9.43 1.70
C THR A 134 -16.07 9.66 1.07
N LEU A 135 -15.99 10.56 0.12
CA LEU A 135 -14.77 10.94 -0.59
C LEU A 135 -14.14 12.19 0.04
N TYR A 136 -12.83 12.40 -0.19
CA TYR A 136 -12.19 13.67 0.17
C TYR A 136 -12.60 14.79 -0.79
N ASP A 137 -12.79 14.46 -2.08
CA ASP A 137 -13.16 15.39 -3.13
C ASP A 137 -14.62 15.19 -3.55
N ASN A 138 -15.22 16.23 -4.11
CA ASN A 138 -16.56 16.14 -4.68
C ASN A 138 -16.53 15.46 -6.06
N LEU A 139 -17.59 14.72 -6.36
CA LEU A 139 -17.80 14.13 -7.68
C LEU A 139 -17.82 15.21 -8.76
N VAL A 140 -16.99 15.07 -9.78
CA VAL A 140 -16.98 15.98 -10.93
C VAL A 140 -18.22 15.75 -11.83
N TYR A 141 -18.66 14.49 -11.92
CA TYR A 141 -19.84 14.08 -12.70
C TYR A 141 -20.75 13.21 -11.84
N ALA A 142 -22.03 13.17 -12.22
CA ALA A 142 -23.00 12.29 -11.59
C ALA A 142 -22.68 10.82 -11.89
N LEU A 143 -22.90 9.95 -10.89
CA LEU A 143 -22.86 8.51 -11.04
C LEU A 143 -24.28 7.96 -11.02
N THR A 144 -24.65 7.16 -12.02
CA THR A 144 -26.02 6.65 -12.21
C THR A 144 -26.10 5.19 -11.77
N ALA A 145 -27.08 4.90 -10.91
CA ALA A 145 -27.38 3.56 -10.46
C ALA A 145 -27.67 2.61 -11.64
N GLY A 146 -27.11 1.40 -11.59
CA GLY A 146 -27.28 0.37 -12.62
C GLY A 146 -26.57 0.64 -13.94
N GLN A 147 -25.90 1.79 -14.10
CA GLN A 147 -25.11 2.13 -15.30
C GLN A 147 -23.62 2.23 -15.02
N ASN A 148 -23.25 2.74 -13.86
CA ASN A 148 -21.86 2.85 -13.47
C ASN A 148 -21.53 1.77 -12.46
N THR A 149 -20.28 1.26 -12.50
CA THR A 149 -19.71 0.41 -11.48
C THR A 149 -18.50 1.10 -10.84
N LEU A 150 -18.12 0.60 -9.69
CA LEU A 150 -16.98 1.09 -8.94
C LEU A 150 -15.94 0.00 -8.78
N CYS A 151 -14.69 0.41 -8.76
CA CYS A 151 -13.59 -0.40 -8.27
C CYS A 151 -12.94 0.33 -7.11
N TRP A 152 -12.48 -0.38 -6.10
CA TRP A 152 -11.72 0.24 -5.03
C TRP A 152 -10.51 -0.58 -4.62
N VAL A 153 -9.53 0.10 -4.06
CA VAL A 153 -8.39 -0.52 -3.42
C VAL A 153 -8.19 0.07 -2.02
N LYS A 154 -7.90 -0.78 -1.05
CA LYS A 154 -7.52 -0.35 0.30
C LYS A 154 -6.23 0.46 0.23
N ASN A 155 -5.97 1.29 1.24
CA ASN A 155 -4.68 1.97 1.33
C ASN A 155 -3.56 0.91 1.40
N PRO A 156 -2.58 0.92 0.48
CA PRO A 156 -1.52 -0.09 0.43
C PRO A 156 -0.62 -0.09 1.67
N TYR A 157 -0.64 0.98 2.45
CA TYR A 157 0.12 1.11 3.69
C TYR A 157 -0.70 0.75 4.95
N ASN A 158 -1.94 0.27 4.79
CA ASN A 158 -2.83 -0.12 5.89
C ASN A 158 -3.02 -1.64 5.94
N GLY A 159 -2.39 -2.30 6.90
CA GLY A 159 -2.41 -3.76 7.00
C GLY A 159 -1.29 -4.42 6.18
N VAL A 160 -0.11 -3.84 6.25
CA VAL A 160 1.10 -4.35 5.56
C VAL A 160 1.45 -5.74 6.10
N VAL A 161 1.87 -6.62 5.19
CA VAL A 161 2.27 -8.00 5.50
C VAL A 161 3.58 -8.35 4.78
N LEU A 162 4.20 -9.45 5.18
CA LEU A 162 5.34 -10.02 4.46
C LEU A 162 4.95 -10.27 2.99
N LEU A 163 5.84 -9.95 2.07
CA LEU A 163 5.56 -10.12 0.64
C LEU A 163 5.37 -11.59 0.27
N ALA A 164 4.28 -11.87 -0.42
CA ALA A 164 3.92 -13.17 -1.00
C ALA A 164 3.54 -13.04 -2.50
N ASN A 165 3.88 -11.90 -3.13
CA ASN A 165 3.54 -11.54 -4.52
C ASN A 165 2.04 -11.63 -4.87
N THR A 166 1.18 -11.41 -3.89
CA THR A 166 -0.30 -11.33 -4.06
C THR A 166 -0.81 -9.89 -4.07
N ALA A 167 0.09 -8.92 -3.85
CA ALA A 167 -0.17 -7.49 -3.90
C ALA A 167 1.14 -6.76 -4.25
N ILE A 168 1.05 -5.43 -4.42
CA ILE A 168 2.21 -4.61 -4.77
C ILE A 168 3.25 -4.59 -3.63
N PRO A 169 4.55 -4.75 -3.92
CA PRO A 169 5.61 -4.50 -2.95
C PRO A 169 5.60 -3.01 -2.57
N ILE A 170 5.69 -2.73 -1.29
CA ILE A 170 5.62 -1.34 -0.80
C ILE A 170 6.89 -0.87 -0.10
N GLY A 171 7.82 -1.75 0.22
CA GLY A 171 9.08 -1.36 0.85
C GLY A 171 9.72 -2.46 1.68
N ILE A 172 10.72 -2.05 2.45
CA ILE A 172 11.45 -2.89 3.42
C ILE A 172 11.40 -2.17 4.79
N PRO A 173 10.91 -2.83 5.87
CA PRO A 173 10.94 -2.26 7.20
C PRO A 173 12.36 -1.95 7.67
N ALA A 174 12.57 -0.76 8.23
CA ALA A 174 13.85 -0.36 8.79
C ALA A 174 14.13 -1.07 10.14
N VAL A 175 13.08 -1.51 10.84
CA VAL A 175 13.11 -2.25 12.11
C VAL A 175 12.10 -3.38 12.10
N PRO A 176 12.32 -4.44 12.90
CA PRO A 176 11.27 -5.40 13.17
C PRO A 176 10.03 -4.70 13.73
N THR A 177 8.85 -4.99 13.18
CA THR A 177 7.61 -4.32 13.57
C THR A 177 6.63 -5.33 14.16
N THR A 178 6.16 -5.05 15.35
CA THR A 178 5.16 -5.85 16.06
C THR A 178 3.82 -5.79 15.32
N ILE A 179 3.03 -6.84 15.40
CA ILE A 179 1.65 -6.91 14.91
C ILE A 179 0.81 -5.72 15.44
N ASN A 180 0.03 -5.10 14.60
CA ASN A 180 -0.83 -3.95 14.90
C ASN A 180 -0.06 -2.68 15.35
N TYR A 181 1.21 -2.56 14.98
CA TYR A 181 2.02 -1.36 15.21
C TYR A 181 2.25 -0.58 13.93
N TYR A 182 2.58 0.70 14.11
CA TYR A 182 2.94 1.63 13.05
C TYR A 182 4.44 1.77 12.96
N SER A 183 4.99 1.81 11.75
CA SER A 183 6.42 1.98 11.49
C SER A 183 6.68 2.60 10.12
N TRP A 184 7.95 2.84 9.82
CA TRP A 184 8.40 3.29 8.52
C TRP A 184 8.94 2.13 7.70
N VAL A 185 8.57 2.05 6.43
CA VAL A 185 9.18 1.16 5.44
C VAL A 185 9.98 1.99 4.44
N GLN A 186 11.21 1.58 4.15
CA GLN A 186 12.02 2.22 3.13
C GLN A 186 11.55 1.81 1.74
N THR A 187 11.43 2.77 0.82
CA THR A 187 10.92 2.56 -0.54
C THR A 187 11.93 2.94 -1.61
N TRP A 188 12.99 3.67 -1.25
CA TRP A 188 14.01 4.14 -2.18
C TRP A 188 15.37 4.31 -1.52
N GLY A 189 16.45 4.12 -2.31
CA GLY A 189 17.83 4.36 -1.90
C GLY A 189 18.51 3.16 -1.25
N PRO A 190 19.74 3.34 -0.72
CA PRO A 190 20.51 2.25 -0.10
C PRO A 190 19.73 1.61 1.06
N CYS A 191 19.53 0.29 0.98
CA CYS A 191 18.72 -0.49 1.93
C CYS A 191 19.32 -1.88 2.12
N ALA A 192 19.20 -2.46 3.32
CA ALA A 192 19.51 -3.85 3.55
C ALA A 192 18.37 -4.75 3.08
N ALA A 193 18.68 -5.84 2.37
CA ALA A 193 17.70 -6.85 1.96
C ALA A 193 18.27 -8.26 2.14
N VAL A 194 17.41 -9.21 2.51
CA VAL A 194 17.77 -10.62 2.69
C VAL A 194 17.64 -11.37 1.37
N ALA A 195 18.68 -12.11 0.98
CA ALA A 195 18.73 -12.89 -0.26
C ALA A 195 18.19 -14.31 -0.11
N ALA A 196 17.49 -14.82 -1.12
CA ALA A 196 17.13 -16.24 -1.23
C ALA A 196 18.11 -17.05 -2.10
N GLY A 197 19.05 -16.41 -2.75
CA GLY A 197 20.11 -17.00 -3.58
C GLY A 197 21.37 -16.14 -3.52
N ALA A 198 22.49 -16.63 -4.03
CA ALA A 198 23.70 -15.83 -4.18
C ALA A 198 23.46 -14.66 -5.13
N ILE A 199 23.87 -13.48 -4.74
CA ILE A 199 23.71 -12.23 -5.49
C ILE A 199 25.07 -11.60 -5.73
N THR A 200 25.35 -11.21 -6.98
CA THR A 200 26.58 -10.52 -7.36
C THR A 200 26.32 -9.01 -7.47
N LYS A 201 27.32 -8.22 -7.10
CA LYS A 201 27.27 -6.76 -7.25
C LYS A 201 26.89 -6.34 -8.67
N GLY A 202 25.94 -5.43 -8.79
CA GLY A 202 25.49 -4.86 -10.05
C GLY A 202 24.34 -5.63 -10.71
N GLU A 203 23.92 -6.77 -10.16
CA GLU A 203 22.77 -7.51 -10.66
C GLU A 203 21.45 -6.80 -10.34
N ASP A 204 20.51 -6.93 -11.26
CA ASP A 204 19.12 -6.51 -11.08
C ASP A 204 18.39 -7.50 -10.19
N LEU A 205 17.57 -6.96 -9.31
CA LEU A 205 16.88 -7.72 -8.29
C LEU A 205 15.37 -7.65 -8.43
N ILE A 206 14.73 -8.79 -8.26
CA ILE A 206 13.28 -8.94 -8.19
C ILE A 206 12.83 -9.45 -6.82
N SER A 207 11.57 -9.31 -6.54
CA SER A 207 10.96 -9.83 -5.33
C SER A 207 10.87 -11.36 -5.37
N ASN A 208 11.01 -12.01 -4.21
CA ASN A 208 10.73 -13.43 -4.03
C ASN A 208 9.55 -13.62 -3.06
N ASP A 209 8.89 -14.82 -3.15
CA ASP A 209 7.70 -15.15 -2.36
C ASP A 209 8.04 -15.19 -0.91
N ASN A 210 8.32 -14.86 -0.06
CA ASN A 210 8.68 -14.85 1.37
C ASN A 210 9.46 -13.58 1.78
N GLY A 211 9.30 -12.51 0.99
CA GLY A 211 9.90 -11.21 1.30
C GLY A 211 11.40 -11.11 1.09
N THR A 212 12.06 -12.14 0.57
CA THR A 212 13.48 -12.09 0.19
C THR A 212 13.65 -11.49 -1.20
N VAL A 213 14.90 -11.27 -1.60
CA VAL A 213 15.28 -10.82 -2.94
C VAL A 213 16.04 -11.90 -3.68
N ILE A 214 15.92 -11.95 -5.01
CA ILE A 214 16.67 -12.81 -5.90
C ILE A 214 17.14 -12.03 -7.13
N VAL A 215 18.10 -12.58 -7.85
CA VAL A 215 18.53 -12.03 -9.14
C VAL A 215 17.41 -12.13 -10.15
N ASP A 216 17.25 -11.13 -11.00
CA ASP A 216 16.33 -11.16 -12.14
C ASP A 216 16.91 -12.08 -13.23
N ASP A 217 16.24 -13.17 -13.52
CA ASP A 217 16.62 -14.13 -14.57
C ASP A 217 16.03 -13.77 -15.95
N ALA A 218 15.50 -12.57 -16.11
CA ALA A 218 14.84 -12.04 -17.31
C ALA A 218 13.60 -12.83 -17.79
N SER A 219 13.26 -13.95 -17.17
CA SER A 219 12.05 -14.75 -17.47
C SER A 219 10.93 -14.51 -16.46
N SER A 220 11.23 -13.85 -15.36
CA SER A 220 10.30 -13.62 -14.26
C SER A 220 9.28 -12.54 -14.57
N THR A 221 8.04 -12.77 -14.14
CA THR A 221 6.97 -11.76 -14.14
C THR A 221 6.89 -10.98 -12.83
N LYS A 222 7.80 -11.26 -11.88
CA LYS A 222 7.83 -10.62 -10.56
C LYS A 222 8.34 -9.18 -10.64
N PRO A 223 7.86 -8.30 -9.75
CA PRO A 223 8.29 -6.91 -9.77
C PRO A 223 9.79 -6.75 -9.54
N ARG A 224 10.43 -5.94 -10.37
CA ARG A 224 11.79 -5.47 -10.12
C ARG A 224 11.78 -4.51 -8.95
N ILE A 225 12.75 -4.66 -8.04
CA ILE A 225 12.80 -3.90 -6.80
C ILE A 225 14.07 -3.08 -6.62
N GLY A 226 15.09 -3.29 -7.45
CA GLY A 226 16.34 -2.53 -7.37
C GLY A 226 17.55 -3.26 -7.92
N MET A 227 18.75 -2.85 -7.47
CA MET A 227 20.04 -3.38 -7.91
C MET A 227 20.92 -3.69 -6.71
N ALA A 228 21.74 -4.75 -6.82
CA ALA A 228 22.74 -5.13 -5.81
C ALA A 228 23.89 -4.12 -5.75
N MET A 229 24.15 -3.54 -4.59
CA MET A 229 25.31 -2.66 -4.36
C MET A 229 26.56 -3.42 -3.96
N GLN A 230 26.43 -4.64 -3.48
CA GLN A 230 27.52 -5.54 -3.10
C GLN A 230 27.17 -6.99 -3.39
N THR A 231 28.16 -7.87 -3.36
CA THR A 231 27.98 -9.34 -3.43
C THR A 231 27.62 -9.87 -2.05
N PHE A 232 26.65 -10.78 -1.94
CA PHE A 232 26.27 -11.45 -0.70
C PHE A 232 25.62 -12.82 -0.98
N ASP A 233 25.72 -13.73 -0.01
CA ASP A 233 25.30 -15.11 -0.17
C ASP A 233 23.80 -15.32 0.16
N SER A 234 23.30 -16.51 -0.21
CA SER A 234 21.93 -16.92 0.13
C SER A 234 21.72 -16.97 1.64
N GLY A 235 20.67 -16.37 2.11
CA GLY A 235 20.31 -16.27 3.54
C GLY A 235 20.94 -15.07 4.25
N ASP A 236 21.91 -14.40 3.62
CA ASP A 236 22.52 -13.20 4.18
C ASP A 236 21.73 -11.94 3.82
N ALA A 237 21.96 -10.89 4.60
CA ALA A 237 21.49 -9.55 4.28
C ALA A 237 22.63 -8.74 3.62
N GLY A 238 22.34 -8.13 2.48
CA GLY A 238 23.28 -7.28 1.77
C GLY A 238 22.67 -5.92 1.42
N LEU A 239 23.53 -4.97 1.03
CA LEU A 239 23.10 -3.66 0.59
C LEU A 239 22.65 -3.69 -0.87
N ILE A 240 21.46 -3.19 -1.09
CA ILE A 240 20.86 -2.97 -2.41
C ILE A 240 20.50 -1.51 -2.58
N PHE A 241 20.41 -1.03 -3.81
CA PHE A 241 19.73 0.23 -4.11
C PHE A 241 18.27 -0.07 -4.43
N LEU A 242 17.39 0.19 -3.46
CA LEU A 242 15.96 -0.08 -3.55
C LEU A 242 15.29 0.93 -4.47
N GLN A 243 14.36 0.49 -5.33
CA GLN A 243 13.69 1.28 -6.36
C GLN A 243 12.21 0.93 -6.47
N ILE A 244 11.44 1.11 -5.39
CA ILE A 244 9.99 0.84 -5.39
C ILE A 244 9.21 2.14 -5.63
N CYS A 245 9.42 3.16 -4.79
CA CYS A 245 8.70 4.44 -4.87
C CYS A 245 9.60 5.57 -4.35
N PRO A 246 9.99 6.54 -5.19
CA PRO A 246 10.83 7.67 -4.79
C PRO A 246 10.09 8.71 -3.95
#